data_3c81cd0efa3779dc757727cc0c1e99e9
#
_entry.id   3c81cd0efa3779dc757727cc0c1e99e9
#
_cell.length_a   1.000
_cell.length_b   1.000
_cell.length_c   1.000
_cell.angle_alpha   90.00
_cell.angle_beta   90.00
_cell.angle_gamma   90.00
#
_symmetry.space_group_name_H-M   'P 1'
#
loop_
_entity.id
_entity.type
_entity.pdbx_description
1 polymer ?
#
loop_
_entity_poly.entity_id
_entity_poly.type
_entity_poly.pdbx_seq_one_letter_code
_entity_poly.pdbx_strand_id
1 'polypeptide(L)'
;MNNKSNTPPHIAILGAGISGLAAAHECIKKGYRVTVYDKLPFSGGKCIGAVHHGKVHELTHRQFFAKNIHLLSFLQEIPTENGTCFDFVYPQQKVQFHWGQSDKTMQFKRSYFSPIDKLIDDMKSAYAMHYAGVPLIDIYWFKTRLQNLPDSAELLKTPLERYFEYNQRPKLAAFLRPVLLGWIGATDHSPALSVLDLLNNKEGPFHSDAPNAYSLGYRRPISESVINPLTEHLRQQSVQFRLGCETERLIEDSEQGKITHVLSSQGEVIEADYFILALPIHVTQSLLSATAVQFSYRYVLSHGFQFHFATLPDILRDKTVGIVIDSPWGLSYHLTQPEPNGLYCLSVTATDLNIAAGTIFNKPLLACTPQQIEQEIVTQIFGNSALLTSSGYQGFHVGPGLYWKEKHADEATSNRFVGPTVIGENGVAHCWVADHALTHPDANCQIPIEIDSYQNVFLAGEYLTDPRQTWRVPVTMERCVETAKLAVESLEKRITVHRHEEPYYADA
;
A
#
# COMPACT_ATOMS: atom_id res chain seq x y z
N MET A 1 -44.17 9.67 26.38
CA MET A 1 -42.95 10.41 26.16
C MET A 1 -41.80 9.38 26.01
N ASN A 2 -41.57 8.87 24.81
CA ASN A 2 -40.39 8.08 24.55
C ASN A 2 -39.22 9.04 24.38
N ASN A 3 -38.37 9.15 25.40
CA ASN A 3 -37.07 9.76 25.28
C ASN A 3 -36.30 8.96 24.21
N LYS A 4 -36.35 9.38 22.92
CA LYS A 4 -35.38 8.94 21.95
C LYS A 4 -34.02 9.18 22.58
N SER A 5 -33.28 8.12 22.82
CA SER A 5 -31.96 8.20 23.43
C SER A 5 -31.10 9.10 22.56
N ASN A 6 -30.67 10.23 23.12
CA ASN A 6 -29.76 11.20 22.48
C ASN A 6 -28.35 10.60 22.33
N THR A 7 -28.26 9.27 22.33
CA THR A 7 -27.00 8.53 22.25
C THR A 7 -26.50 8.55 20.81
N PRO A 8 -25.28 9.01 20.56
CA PRO A 8 -24.71 8.99 19.22
C PRO A 8 -24.66 7.58 18.64
N PRO A 9 -24.86 7.41 17.33
CA PRO A 9 -24.73 6.12 16.67
C PRO A 9 -23.40 5.45 16.99
N HIS A 10 -23.44 4.12 17.18
CA HIS A 10 -22.27 3.28 17.38
C HIS A 10 -21.79 2.71 16.04
N ILE A 11 -20.54 2.99 15.71
CA ILE A 11 -19.89 2.53 14.49
C ILE A 11 -18.85 1.48 14.86
N ALA A 12 -19.01 0.26 14.37
CA ALA A 12 -17.98 -0.77 14.43
C ALA A 12 -17.12 -0.70 13.16
N ILE A 13 -15.81 -0.52 13.33
CA ILE A 13 -14.84 -0.50 12.25
C ILE A 13 -14.05 -1.81 12.30
N LEU A 14 -14.15 -2.60 11.23
CA LEU A 14 -13.48 -3.88 11.11
C LEU A 14 -12.18 -3.69 10.32
N GLY A 15 -11.04 -3.79 11.01
CA GLY A 15 -9.70 -3.53 10.52
C GLY A 15 -9.09 -2.25 11.09
N ALA A 16 -7.96 -2.38 11.79
CA ALA A 16 -7.18 -1.28 12.36
C ALA A 16 -5.98 -0.87 11.48
N GLY A 17 -6.08 -1.08 10.16
CA GLY A 17 -5.15 -0.53 9.17
C GLY A 17 -5.38 0.98 8.98
N ILE A 18 -4.56 1.62 8.12
CA ILE A 18 -4.65 3.08 7.88
C ILE A 18 -6.06 3.52 7.45
N SER A 19 -6.79 2.72 6.65
CA SER A 19 -8.18 3.02 6.25
C SER A 19 -9.12 3.03 7.45
N GLY A 20 -9.04 2.01 8.32
CA GLY A 20 -9.91 1.92 9.50
C GLY A 20 -9.59 3.00 10.52
N LEU A 21 -8.31 3.31 10.75
CA LEU A 21 -7.90 4.39 11.64
C LEU A 21 -8.33 5.77 11.12
N ALA A 22 -8.25 6.01 9.80
CA ALA A 22 -8.75 7.23 9.18
C ALA A 22 -10.28 7.32 9.27
N ALA A 23 -10.99 6.22 9.05
CA ALA A 23 -12.45 6.18 9.23
C ALA A 23 -12.85 6.46 10.69
N ALA A 24 -12.09 5.91 11.66
CA ALA A 24 -12.32 6.20 13.07
C ALA A 24 -12.14 7.70 13.38
N HIS A 25 -11.08 8.31 12.83
CA HIS A 25 -10.83 9.73 12.98
C HIS A 25 -11.97 10.59 12.40
N GLU A 26 -12.43 10.29 11.20
CA GLU A 26 -13.56 11.02 10.60
C GLU A 26 -14.87 10.80 11.35
N CYS A 27 -15.12 9.59 11.89
CA CYS A 27 -16.31 9.31 12.70
C CYS A 27 -16.32 10.10 14.01
N ILE A 28 -15.20 10.20 14.72
CA ILE A 28 -15.17 11.00 15.97
C ILE A 28 -15.36 12.50 15.73
N LYS A 29 -14.89 13.03 14.59
CA LYS A 29 -15.15 14.41 14.17
C LYS A 29 -16.66 14.70 13.98
N LYS A 30 -17.45 13.66 13.67
CA LYS A 30 -18.91 13.71 13.56
C LYS A 30 -19.63 13.43 14.88
N GLY A 31 -18.89 13.16 15.95
CA GLY A 31 -19.43 12.86 17.27
C GLY A 31 -20.01 11.45 17.40
N TYR A 32 -19.64 10.51 16.54
CA TYR A 32 -20.07 9.11 16.63
C TYR A 32 -19.28 8.35 17.70
N ARG A 33 -19.90 7.34 18.28
CA ARG A 33 -19.24 6.38 19.16
C ARG A 33 -18.58 5.29 18.30
N VAL A 34 -17.28 5.04 18.52
CA VAL A 34 -16.48 4.19 17.64
C VAL A 34 -15.80 3.06 18.41
N THR A 35 -15.87 1.84 17.87
CA THR A 35 -15.04 0.71 18.28
C THR A 35 -14.32 0.14 17.06
N VAL A 36 -13.01 -0.01 17.15
CA VAL A 36 -12.15 -0.57 16.10
C VAL A 36 -11.74 -1.99 16.49
N TYR A 37 -11.93 -2.95 15.57
CA TYR A 37 -11.60 -4.36 15.72
C TYR A 37 -10.50 -4.76 14.77
N ASP A 38 -9.54 -5.56 15.20
CA ASP A 38 -8.52 -6.15 14.33
C ASP A 38 -8.05 -7.51 14.85
N LYS A 39 -7.73 -8.43 13.93
CA LYS A 39 -7.19 -9.75 14.28
C LYS A 39 -5.79 -9.69 14.90
N LEU A 40 -5.02 -8.66 14.59
CA LEU A 40 -3.69 -8.45 15.14
C LEU A 40 -3.78 -7.81 16.54
N PRO A 41 -2.82 -8.09 17.44
CA PRO A 41 -2.79 -7.48 18.77
C PRO A 41 -2.31 -6.02 18.76
N PHE A 42 -2.11 -5.44 17.59
CA PHE A 42 -1.67 -4.06 17.38
C PHE A 42 -2.34 -3.46 16.13
N SER A 43 -2.44 -2.15 16.09
CA SER A 43 -2.96 -1.39 14.95
C SER A 43 -1.87 -1.16 13.89
N GLY A 44 -2.29 -0.81 12.65
CA GLY A 44 -1.42 -0.40 11.57
C GLY A 44 -1.59 -1.21 10.28
N GLY A 45 -2.02 -2.47 10.36
CA GLY A 45 -2.20 -3.34 9.19
C GLY A 45 -0.91 -3.42 8.36
N LYS A 46 -0.94 -3.05 7.08
CA LYS A 46 0.25 -3.02 6.22
C LYS A 46 1.26 -1.91 6.54
N CYS A 47 0.93 -1.01 7.45
CA CYS A 47 1.82 0.06 7.94
C CYS A 47 2.46 -0.27 9.29
N ILE A 48 2.56 -1.55 9.62
CA ILE A 48 3.23 -2.01 10.85
C ILE A 48 4.74 -1.92 10.73
N GLY A 49 5.39 -1.75 11.91
CA GLY A 49 6.82 -1.96 12.10
C GLY A 49 7.03 -2.94 13.27
N ALA A 50 8.03 -3.78 13.16
CA ALA A 50 8.45 -4.67 14.22
C ALA A 50 9.83 -4.25 14.74
N VAL A 51 10.04 -4.36 16.06
CA VAL A 51 11.34 -4.05 16.68
C VAL A 51 12.13 -5.35 16.87
N HIS A 52 13.28 -5.45 16.20
CA HIS A 52 14.23 -6.53 16.36
C HIS A 52 15.62 -5.97 16.72
N HIS A 53 16.19 -6.40 17.83
CA HIS A 53 17.50 -5.93 18.31
C HIS A 53 17.61 -4.40 18.36
N GLY A 54 16.55 -3.73 18.83
CA GLY A 54 16.50 -2.26 18.95
C GLY A 54 16.33 -1.51 17.62
N LYS A 55 16.05 -2.21 16.52
CA LYS A 55 15.81 -1.64 15.19
C LYS A 55 14.36 -1.83 14.79
N VAL A 56 13.76 -0.82 14.17
CA VAL A 56 12.41 -0.93 13.61
C VAL A 56 12.51 -1.42 12.17
N HIS A 57 11.83 -2.52 11.89
CA HIS A 57 11.71 -3.10 10.54
C HIS A 57 10.30 -2.88 10.03
N GLU A 58 10.18 -2.26 8.88
CA GLU A 58 8.89 -2.01 8.22
C GLU A 58 8.57 -3.14 7.23
N LEU A 59 7.28 -3.34 6.98
CA LEU A 59 6.82 -4.26 5.95
C LEU A 59 7.35 -3.86 4.57
N THR A 60 7.32 -2.57 4.24
CA THR A 60 7.96 -1.96 3.07
C THR A 60 8.33 -0.52 3.42
N HIS A 61 9.37 0.05 2.81
CA HIS A 61 9.59 1.49 2.91
C HIS A 61 8.44 2.26 2.24
N ARG A 62 8.13 3.44 2.76
CA ARG A 62 7.00 4.24 2.31
C ARG A 62 7.47 5.50 1.62
N GLN A 63 6.91 5.71 0.45
CA GLN A 63 7.00 6.96 -0.29
C GLN A 63 5.60 7.44 -0.63
N PHE A 64 5.43 8.73 -0.74
CA PHE A 64 4.20 9.34 -1.19
C PHE A 64 4.52 10.63 -1.93
N PHE A 65 3.49 11.27 -2.46
CA PHE A 65 3.67 12.38 -3.39
C PHE A 65 3.09 13.66 -2.80
N ALA A 66 3.63 14.81 -3.20
CA ALA A 66 3.12 16.11 -2.77
C ALA A 66 1.63 16.33 -3.10
N LYS A 67 1.08 15.52 -4.00
CA LYS A 67 -0.34 15.54 -4.39
C LYS A 67 -1.21 14.53 -3.66
N ASN A 68 -0.69 13.85 -2.70
CA ASN A 68 -1.49 13.05 -1.78
C ASN A 68 -2.23 13.98 -0.79
N ILE A 69 -3.18 14.77 -1.32
CA ILE A 69 -3.83 15.87 -0.60
C ILE A 69 -4.65 15.40 0.60
N HIS A 70 -5.32 14.24 0.48
CA HIS A 70 -6.10 13.67 1.58
C HIS A 70 -5.20 13.15 2.68
N LEU A 71 -4.11 12.45 2.32
CA LEU A 71 -3.12 11.97 3.28
C LEU A 71 -2.42 13.14 3.98
N LEU A 72 -1.93 14.12 3.23
CA LEU A 72 -1.19 15.25 3.80
C LEU A 72 -2.07 16.08 4.73
N SER A 73 -3.32 16.36 4.34
CA SER A 73 -4.29 17.02 5.20
C SER A 73 -4.58 16.21 6.47
N PHE A 74 -4.76 14.89 6.32
CA PHE A 74 -4.99 14.00 7.45
C PHE A 74 -3.80 13.99 8.43
N LEU A 75 -2.55 13.94 7.94
CA LEU A 75 -1.36 13.99 8.79
C LEU A 75 -1.24 15.29 9.58
N GLN A 76 -1.73 16.41 9.06
CA GLN A 76 -1.78 17.71 9.75
C GLN A 76 -2.78 17.74 10.90
N GLU A 77 -3.81 16.88 10.87
CA GLU A 77 -4.84 16.82 11.91
C GLU A 77 -4.43 15.93 13.11
N ILE A 78 -3.41 15.07 12.95
CA ILE A 78 -3.01 14.11 13.99
C ILE A 78 -1.91 14.72 14.87
N PRO A 79 -2.18 14.98 16.16
CA PRO A 79 -1.21 15.59 17.06
C PRO A 79 -0.08 14.61 17.44
N THR A 80 1.09 15.16 17.69
CA THR A 80 2.25 14.50 18.30
C THR A 80 2.75 15.34 19.48
N GLU A 81 3.74 14.89 20.22
CA GLU A 81 4.30 15.64 21.35
C GLU A 81 4.78 17.05 20.96
N ASN A 82 5.29 17.26 19.74
CA ASN A 82 5.93 18.49 19.31
C ASN A 82 5.35 19.07 18.01
N GLY A 83 4.10 18.74 17.68
CA GLY A 83 3.45 19.20 16.46
C GLY A 83 2.43 18.21 15.91
N THR A 84 2.56 17.81 14.67
CA THR A 84 1.66 16.87 14.00
C THR A 84 2.43 15.75 13.30
N CYS A 85 1.74 14.70 12.85
CA CYS A 85 2.36 13.65 12.03
C CYS A 85 2.98 14.19 10.74
N PHE A 86 2.52 15.33 10.25
CA PHE A 86 3.08 16.00 9.07
C PHE A 86 4.53 16.46 9.28
N ASP A 87 4.96 16.76 10.50
CA ASP A 87 6.31 17.21 10.81
C ASP A 87 7.38 16.11 10.63
N PHE A 88 6.96 14.85 10.55
CA PHE A 88 7.84 13.75 10.18
C PHE A 88 8.07 13.61 8.68
N VAL A 89 7.30 14.34 7.86
CA VAL A 89 7.41 14.30 6.41
C VAL A 89 8.60 15.15 5.95
N TYR A 90 9.35 14.64 4.97
CA TYR A 90 10.43 15.40 4.35
C TYR A 90 10.45 15.22 2.83
N PRO A 91 10.90 16.25 2.08
CA PRO A 91 11.01 16.18 0.63
C PRO A 91 12.20 15.31 0.19
N GLN A 92 11.95 14.39 -0.72
CA GLN A 92 12.96 13.59 -1.41
C GLN A 92 13.25 14.21 -2.77
N GLN A 93 14.38 14.91 -2.89
CA GLN A 93 14.69 15.69 -4.08
C GLN A 93 15.20 14.87 -5.28
N LYS A 94 15.59 13.60 -5.05
CA LYS A 94 16.25 12.77 -6.05
C LYS A 94 15.68 11.36 -6.03
N VAL A 95 15.34 10.85 -7.21
CA VAL A 95 15.00 9.45 -7.45
C VAL A 95 15.98 8.89 -8.45
N GLN A 96 16.41 7.66 -8.28
CA GLN A 96 17.40 6.99 -9.12
C GLN A 96 16.77 5.83 -9.87
N PHE A 97 17.07 5.72 -11.17
CA PHE A 97 17.00 4.46 -11.89
C PHE A 97 18.37 3.81 -11.82
N HIS A 98 18.40 2.57 -11.42
CA HIS A 98 19.61 1.81 -11.22
C HIS A 98 19.57 0.52 -12.04
N TRP A 99 20.68 0.20 -12.70
CA TRP A 99 20.89 -1.05 -13.41
C TRP A 99 21.96 -1.84 -12.68
N GLY A 100 21.54 -2.86 -11.93
CA GLY A 100 22.41 -3.60 -11.03
C GLY A 100 23.53 -4.34 -11.76
N GLN A 101 23.26 -4.91 -12.93
CA GLN A 101 24.25 -5.66 -13.70
C GLN A 101 25.36 -4.76 -14.26
N SER A 102 25.09 -3.53 -14.57
CA SER A 102 26.07 -2.58 -15.13
C SER A 102 26.52 -1.51 -14.14
N ASP A 103 26.03 -1.55 -12.89
CA ASP A 103 26.24 -0.53 -11.87
C ASP A 103 25.98 0.90 -12.36
N LYS A 104 25.11 1.03 -13.36
CA LYS A 104 24.73 2.32 -13.90
C LYS A 104 23.60 2.94 -13.10
N THR A 105 23.77 4.17 -12.73
CA THR A 105 22.74 4.95 -12.03
C THR A 105 22.39 6.21 -12.81
N MET A 106 21.10 6.48 -12.97
CA MET A 106 20.61 7.71 -13.55
C MET A 106 19.74 8.45 -12.53
N GLN A 107 20.16 9.67 -12.21
CA GLN A 107 19.47 10.52 -11.26
C GLN A 107 18.49 11.45 -11.95
N PHE A 108 17.26 11.50 -11.43
CA PHE A 108 16.23 12.43 -11.82
C PHE A 108 16.05 13.48 -10.73
N LYS A 109 16.15 14.77 -11.11
CA LYS A 109 15.71 15.87 -10.26
C LYS A 109 14.19 15.96 -10.40
N ARG A 110 13.51 15.98 -9.28
CA ARG A 110 12.05 16.01 -9.25
C ARG A 110 11.49 17.35 -8.75
N SER A 111 12.30 18.37 -8.72
CA SER A 111 11.90 19.77 -8.55
C SER A 111 12.31 20.53 -9.80
N TYR A 112 11.33 21.07 -10.50
CA TYR A 112 11.57 21.84 -11.71
C TYR A 112 11.49 23.33 -11.37
N PHE A 113 12.64 24.00 -11.43
CA PHE A 113 12.70 25.46 -11.28
C PHE A 113 12.51 26.19 -12.62
N SER A 114 12.55 25.43 -13.72
CA SER A 114 12.41 25.99 -15.07
C SER A 114 11.88 24.95 -16.07
N PRO A 115 11.30 25.38 -17.20
CA PRO A 115 10.96 24.50 -18.32
C PRO A 115 12.14 23.68 -18.84
N ILE A 116 13.36 24.20 -18.68
CA ILE A 116 14.61 23.55 -19.12
C ILE A 116 14.88 22.31 -18.24
N ASP A 117 14.67 22.40 -16.93
CA ASP A 117 14.86 21.26 -16.03
C ASP A 117 13.91 20.11 -16.40
N LYS A 118 12.67 20.44 -16.75
CA LYS A 118 11.69 19.44 -17.24
C LYS A 118 12.15 18.79 -18.54
N LEU A 119 12.62 19.60 -19.49
CA LEU A 119 13.13 19.07 -20.77
C LEU A 119 14.32 18.12 -20.56
N ILE A 120 15.24 18.47 -19.65
CA ILE A 120 16.37 17.61 -19.31
C ILE A 120 15.90 16.27 -18.72
N ASP A 121 14.93 16.26 -17.81
CA ASP A 121 14.41 15.02 -17.22
C ASP A 121 13.61 14.19 -18.24
N ASP A 122 12.89 14.83 -19.17
CA ASP A 122 12.24 14.17 -20.29
C ASP A 122 13.25 13.49 -21.24
N MET A 123 14.37 14.16 -21.52
CA MET A 123 15.47 13.58 -22.30
C MET A 123 16.14 12.44 -21.57
N LYS A 124 16.39 12.57 -20.26
CA LYS A 124 16.93 11.48 -19.42
C LYS A 124 16.00 10.28 -19.40
N SER A 125 14.67 10.49 -19.29
CA SER A 125 13.70 9.42 -19.32
C SER A 125 13.72 8.66 -20.65
N ALA A 126 13.77 9.37 -21.78
CA ALA A 126 13.91 8.75 -23.09
C ALA A 126 15.23 7.99 -23.24
N TYR A 127 16.32 8.56 -22.72
CA TYR A 127 17.62 7.90 -22.73
C TYR A 127 17.63 6.64 -21.84
N ALA A 128 17.00 6.68 -20.67
CA ALA A 128 16.85 5.51 -19.78
C ALA A 128 16.12 4.36 -20.48
N MET A 129 15.01 4.67 -21.16
CA MET A 129 14.26 3.69 -21.95
C MET A 129 15.12 3.09 -23.07
N HIS A 130 15.82 3.93 -23.81
CA HIS A 130 16.70 3.49 -24.89
C HIS A 130 17.86 2.63 -24.37
N TYR A 131 18.48 3.03 -23.27
CA TYR A 131 19.54 2.26 -22.61
C TYR A 131 19.04 0.88 -22.11
N ALA A 132 17.79 0.81 -21.68
CA ALA A 132 17.13 -0.46 -21.34
C ALA A 132 16.72 -1.29 -22.57
N GLY A 133 17.08 -0.86 -23.78
CA GLY A 133 16.82 -1.57 -25.01
C GLY A 133 15.47 -1.30 -25.66
N VAL A 134 14.74 -0.27 -25.22
CA VAL A 134 13.48 0.15 -25.87
C VAL A 134 13.82 0.84 -27.21
N PRO A 135 13.25 0.42 -28.34
CA PRO A 135 13.44 1.05 -29.64
C PRO A 135 12.97 2.52 -29.63
N LEU A 136 13.68 3.40 -30.35
CA LEU A 136 13.29 4.82 -30.44
C LEU A 136 11.87 5.03 -30.95
N ILE A 137 11.41 4.18 -31.87
CA ILE A 137 10.04 4.22 -32.38
C ILE A 137 9.00 3.93 -31.27
N ASP A 138 9.31 3.02 -30.36
CA ASP A 138 8.43 2.70 -29.23
C ASP A 138 8.46 3.78 -28.16
N ILE A 139 9.61 4.45 -27.97
CA ILE A 139 9.71 5.62 -27.08
C ILE A 139 8.88 6.79 -27.63
N TYR A 140 8.98 7.05 -28.94
CA TYR A 140 8.17 8.08 -29.59
C TYR A 140 6.68 7.76 -29.49
N TRP A 141 6.30 6.52 -29.81
CA TRP A 141 4.93 6.04 -29.71
C TRP A 141 4.39 6.17 -28.28
N PHE A 142 5.16 5.76 -27.27
CA PHE A 142 4.79 5.87 -25.86
C PHE A 142 4.52 7.33 -25.47
N LYS A 143 5.42 8.25 -25.83
CA LYS A 143 5.23 9.68 -25.56
C LYS A 143 3.98 10.24 -26.23
N THR A 144 3.73 9.86 -27.49
CA THR A 144 2.52 10.27 -28.22
C THR A 144 1.25 9.72 -27.56
N ARG A 145 1.32 8.47 -27.12
CA ARG A 145 0.20 7.82 -26.42
C ARG A 145 -0.13 8.49 -25.10
N LEU A 146 0.87 8.97 -24.37
CA LEU A 146 0.67 9.76 -23.16
C LEU A 146 0.05 11.14 -23.41
N GLN A 147 0.20 11.72 -24.58
CA GLN A 147 -0.35 13.04 -24.91
C GLN A 147 -1.81 12.98 -25.40
N ASN A 148 -2.21 11.86 -26.00
CA ASN A 148 -3.54 11.66 -26.61
C ASN A 148 -4.34 10.65 -25.79
N LEU A 149 -4.87 11.08 -24.66
CA LEU A 149 -5.62 10.21 -23.75
C LEU A 149 -7.06 10.04 -24.24
N PRO A 150 -7.58 8.79 -24.25
CA PRO A 150 -9.00 8.52 -24.35
C PRO A 150 -9.79 9.05 -23.15
N ASP A 151 -11.11 8.88 -23.19
CA ASP A 151 -11.98 9.22 -22.07
C ASP A 151 -11.61 8.43 -20.81
N SER A 152 -11.71 9.10 -19.66
CA SER A 152 -11.39 8.51 -18.35
C SER A 152 -12.21 7.27 -18.01
N ALA A 153 -13.48 7.22 -18.45
CA ALA A 153 -14.34 6.06 -18.24
C ALA A 153 -13.88 4.83 -19.03
N GLU A 154 -13.34 5.03 -20.25
CA GLU A 154 -12.73 3.97 -21.05
C GLU A 154 -11.42 3.50 -20.41
N LEU A 155 -10.57 4.43 -19.96
CA LEU A 155 -9.29 4.13 -19.34
C LEU A 155 -9.43 3.36 -18.01
N LEU A 156 -10.51 3.59 -17.25
CA LEU A 156 -10.80 2.82 -16.04
C LEU A 156 -11.05 1.34 -16.34
N LYS A 157 -11.61 1.03 -17.51
CA LYS A 157 -11.96 -0.34 -17.94
C LYS A 157 -10.88 -1.00 -18.81
N THR A 158 -9.84 -0.25 -19.17
CA THR A 158 -8.77 -0.75 -20.03
C THR A 158 -7.58 -1.20 -19.19
N PRO A 159 -7.17 -2.49 -19.25
CA PRO A 159 -5.97 -2.96 -18.60
C PRO A 159 -4.72 -2.26 -19.16
N LEU A 160 -3.72 -2.06 -18.31
CA LEU A 160 -2.47 -1.39 -18.65
C LEU A 160 -1.75 -2.06 -19.82
N GLU A 161 -1.66 -3.39 -19.81
CA GLU A 161 -1.04 -4.16 -20.89
C GLU A 161 -1.69 -3.94 -22.25
N ARG A 162 -3.01 -3.80 -22.26
CA ARG A 162 -3.76 -3.50 -23.49
C ARG A 162 -3.55 -2.08 -23.95
N TYR A 163 -3.56 -1.12 -23.03
CA TYR A 163 -3.38 0.29 -23.35
C TYR A 163 -1.99 0.57 -23.93
N PHE A 164 -0.94 -0.02 -23.35
CA PHE A 164 0.44 0.13 -23.82
C PHE A 164 0.87 -0.95 -24.83
N GLU A 165 -0.05 -1.78 -25.31
CA GLU A 165 0.21 -2.78 -26.36
C GLU A 165 1.42 -3.67 -26.06
N TYR A 166 1.53 -4.19 -24.82
CA TYR A 166 2.71 -4.92 -24.34
C TYR A 166 3.10 -6.12 -25.21
N ASN A 167 2.12 -6.81 -25.81
CA ASN A 167 2.38 -7.93 -26.73
C ASN A 167 3.07 -7.50 -28.03
N GLN A 168 2.79 -6.29 -28.51
CA GLN A 168 3.39 -5.71 -29.72
C GLN A 168 4.72 -4.98 -29.41
N ARG A 169 4.91 -4.57 -28.14
CA ARG A 169 6.04 -3.75 -27.67
C ARG A 169 6.74 -4.39 -26.47
N PRO A 170 7.29 -5.62 -26.63
CA PRO A 170 7.82 -6.39 -25.49
C PRO A 170 8.99 -5.71 -24.76
N LYS A 171 9.80 -4.90 -25.47
CA LYS A 171 10.90 -4.13 -24.85
C LYS A 171 10.40 -2.96 -24.02
N LEU A 172 9.33 -2.29 -24.47
CA LEU A 172 8.64 -1.27 -23.68
C LEU A 172 8.00 -1.88 -22.44
N ALA A 173 7.33 -3.01 -22.58
CA ALA A 173 6.75 -3.75 -21.46
C ALA A 173 7.81 -4.16 -20.42
N ALA A 174 8.95 -4.69 -20.88
CA ALA A 174 10.06 -5.08 -20.00
C ALA A 174 10.63 -3.90 -19.18
N PHE A 175 10.62 -2.70 -19.75
CA PHE A 175 11.02 -1.48 -19.03
C PHE A 175 9.93 -0.99 -18.08
N LEU A 176 8.66 -0.94 -18.52
CA LEU A 176 7.59 -0.33 -17.73
C LEU A 176 7.16 -1.19 -16.54
N ARG A 177 7.10 -2.51 -16.69
CA ARG A 177 6.65 -3.43 -15.63
C ARG A 177 7.39 -3.25 -14.30
N PRO A 178 8.73 -3.37 -14.23
CA PRO A 178 9.44 -3.20 -12.96
C PRO A 178 9.31 -1.78 -12.40
N VAL A 179 9.29 -0.77 -13.26
CA VAL A 179 9.11 0.63 -12.84
C VAL A 179 7.74 0.86 -12.21
N LEU A 180 6.68 0.42 -12.87
CA LEU A 180 5.30 0.65 -12.40
C LEU A 180 4.96 -0.23 -11.20
N LEU A 181 5.41 -1.48 -11.22
CA LEU A 181 5.23 -2.40 -10.11
C LEU A 181 6.01 -1.95 -8.88
N GLY A 182 7.30 -1.66 -9.02
CA GLY A 182 8.16 -1.25 -7.91
C GLY A 182 7.83 0.13 -7.34
N TRP A 183 7.22 1.01 -8.13
CA TRP A 183 6.96 2.38 -7.71
C TRP A 183 5.56 2.61 -7.16
N ILE A 184 4.56 2.04 -7.82
CA ILE A 184 3.15 2.27 -7.51
C ILE A 184 2.35 0.98 -7.33
N GLY A 185 3.01 -0.16 -7.35
CA GLY A 185 2.38 -1.47 -7.26
C GLY A 185 1.44 -1.80 -8.42
N ALA A 186 1.50 -1.09 -9.55
CA ALA A 186 0.63 -1.36 -10.69
C ALA A 186 1.08 -2.61 -11.46
N THR A 187 0.11 -3.44 -11.81
CA THR A 187 0.29 -4.66 -12.61
C THR A 187 -0.19 -4.46 -14.04
N ASP A 188 0.08 -5.41 -14.91
CA ASP A 188 -0.41 -5.43 -16.30
C ASP A 188 -1.94 -5.27 -16.40
N HIS A 189 -2.68 -5.73 -15.38
CA HIS A 189 -4.14 -5.74 -15.34
C HIS A 189 -4.76 -4.54 -14.61
N SER A 190 -3.93 -3.69 -14.01
CA SER A 190 -4.39 -2.46 -13.37
C SER A 190 -5.06 -1.54 -14.40
N PRO A 191 -6.06 -0.75 -13.99
CA PRO A 191 -6.68 0.23 -14.87
C PRO A 191 -5.63 1.21 -15.43
N ALA A 192 -5.62 1.43 -16.73
CA ALA A 192 -4.67 2.34 -17.38
C ALA A 192 -4.77 3.76 -16.82
N LEU A 193 -5.97 4.22 -16.47
CA LEU A 193 -6.18 5.53 -15.85
C LEU A 193 -5.31 5.74 -14.61
N SER A 194 -5.16 4.72 -13.77
CA SER A 194 -4.37 4.81 -12.53
C SER A 194 -2.91 5.20 -12.77
N VAL A 195 -2.32 4.70 -13.86
CA VAL A 195 -0.94 4.99 -14.25
C VAL A 195 -0.87 6.31 -15.01
N LEU A 196 -1.86 6.57 -15.87
CA LEU A 196 -1.87 7.77 -16.69
C LEU A 196 -2.11 9.04 -15.89
N ASP A 197 -2.93 8.98 -14.85
CA ASP A 197 -3.05 10.08 -13.87
C ASP A 197 -1.71 10.39 -13.23
N LEU A 198 -0.92 9.36 -12.92
CA LEU A 198 0.41 9.55 -12.37
C LEU A 198 1.40 10.13 -13.38
N LEU A 199 1.38 9.65 -14.64
CA LEU A 199 2.36 10.03 -15.65
C LEU A 199 2.03 11.35 -16.37
N ASN A 200 0.77 11.69 -16.54
CA ASN A 200 0.31 12.80 -17.39
C ASN A 200 -0.37 13.95 -16.68
N ASN A 201 -0.83 13.75 -15.47
CA ASN A 201 -1.51 14.82 -14.77
C ASN A 201 -0.54 15.97 -14.53
N LYS A 202 -0.79 17.13 -15.18
CA LYS A 202 -0.01 18.36 -14.94
C LYS A 202 0.01 18.74 -13.45
N GLU A 203 -0.96 18.23 -12.76
CA GLU A 203 -1.07 18.31 -11.34
C GLU A 203 -0.59 17.04 -10.62
N GLY A 204 -0.25 15.95 -11.30
CA GLY A 204 0.25 14.71 -10.74
C GLY A 204 1.67 14.82 -10.16
N PRO A 205 2.12 13.78 -9.48
CA PRO A 205 3.41 13.77 -8.80
C PRO A 205 4.60 13.97 -9.75
N PHE A 206 4.43 13.72 -11.05
CA PHE A 206 5.47 13.94 -12.06
C PHE A 206 5.48 15.36 -12.65
N HIS A 207 4.45 16.16 -12.39
CA HIS A 207 4.27 17.51 -12.92
C HIS A 207 3.92 18.55 -11.85
N SER A 208 4.16 18.23 -10.59
CA SER A 208 3.94 19.15 -9.48
C SER A 208 4.84 20.38 -9.65
N ASP A 209 4.23 21.55 -9.79
CA ASP A 209 4.90 22.85 -9.73
C ASP A 209 5.34 23.21 -8.30
N ALA A 210 5.10 22.31 -7.34
CA ALA A 210 5.59 22.47 -5.98
C ALA A 210 7.13 22.48 -6.03
N PRO A 211 7.79 23.60 -5.76
CA PRO A 211 9.21 23.78 -6.03
C PRO A 211 10.11 22.88 -5.19
N ASN A 212 9.58 22.13 -4.23
CA ASN A 212 10.41 21.49 -3.22
C ASN A 212 10.21 20.00 -3.03
N ALA A 213 9.22 19.33 -3.63
CA ALA A 213 9.06 17.91 -3.38
C ALA A 213 8.15 17.19 -4.37
N TYR A 214 8.76 16.46 -5.27
CA TYR A 214 8.07 15.48 -6.08
C TYR A 214 7.70 14.23 -5.29
N SER A 215 8.64 13.69 -4.53
CA SER A 215 8.50 12.52 -3.68
C SER A 215 8.74 12.92 -2.22
N LEU A 216 7.94 12.39 -1.36
CA LEU A 216 8.00 12.61 0.08
C LEU A 216 8.32 11.31 0.78
N GLY A 217 9.04 11.38 1.87
CA GLY A 217 9.34 10.26 2.76
C GLY A 217 9.10 10.62 4.21
N TYR A 218 9.25 9.65 5.10
CA TYR A 218 9.17 9.85 6.54
C TYR A 218 10.58 9.84 7.16
N ARG A 219 10.79 10.72 8.13
CA ARG A 219 12.07 10.81 8.90
C ARG A 219 12.26 9.63 9.83
N ARG A 220 11.20 8.93 10.18
CA ARG A 220 11.15 7.74 11.04
C ARG A 220 10.27 6.69 10.40
N PRO A 221 10.32 5.43 10.83
CA PRO A 221 9.39 4.40 10.38
C PRO A 221 7.93 4.86 10.46
N ILE A 222 7.09 4.39 9.53
CA ILE A 222 5.68 4.80 9.43
C ILE A 222 4.88 4.44 10.69
N SER A 223 5.24 3.34 11.34
CA SER A 223 4.65 2.94 12.62
C SER A 223 4.86 4.00 13.71
N GLU A 224 6.05 4.59 13.77
CA GLU A 224 6.38 5.64 14.74
C GLU A 224 5.89 7.03 14.31
N SER A 225 5.96 7.31 13.00
CA SER A 225 5.62 8.62 12.45
C SER A 225 4.11 8.87 12.37
N VAL A 226 3.31 7.81 12.20
CA VAL A 226 1.87 7.94 11.92
C VAL A 226 1.03 7.01 12.78
N ILE A 227 1.31 5.70 12.77
CA ILE A 227 0.36 4.72 13.33
C ILE A 227 0.24 4.85 14.85
N ASN A 228 1.38 4.93 15.55
CA ASN A 228 1.36 5.05 17.01
C ASN A 228 0.75 6.37 17.47
N PRO A 229 1.14 7.57 16.94
CA PRO A 229 0.49 8.83 17.28
C PRO A 229 -1.01 8.84 16.99
N LEU A 230 -1.43 8.33 15.82
CA LEU A 230 -2.83 8.25 15.44
C LEU A 230 -3.63 7.34 16.38
N THR A 231 -3.10 6.16 16.70
CA THR A 231 -3.76 5.22 17.60
C THR A 231 -3.94 5.82 19.01
N GLU A 232 -2.91 6.50 19.50
CA GLU A 232 -2.95 7.17 20.80
C GLU A 232 -3.95 8.34 20.79
N HIS A 233 -3.92 9.18 19.74
CA HIS A 233 -4.89 10.26 19.55
C HIS A 233 -6.33 9.73 19.58
N LEU A 234 -6.62 8.63 18.85
CA LEU A 234 -7.96 8.04 18.82
C LEU A 234 -8.38 7.49 20.19
N ARG A 235 -7.46 6.87 20.96
CA ARG A 235 -7.75 6.45 22.33
C ARG A 235 -8.09 7.60 23.25
N GLN A 236 -7.35 8.70 23.16
CA GLN A 236 -7.63 9.93 23.91
C GLN A 236 -8.99 10.54 23.55
N GLN A 237 -9.46 10.33 22.31
CA GLN A 237 -10.80 10.69 21.84
C GLN A 237 -11.88 9.64 22.15
N SER A 238 -11.59 8.70 23.06
CA SER A 238 -12.52 7.67 23.53
C SER A 238 -12.89 6.60 22.50
N VAL A 239 -12.11 6.45 21.42
CA VAL A 239 -12.24 5.31 20.51
C VAL A 239 -11.82 4.03 21.25
N GLN A 240 -12.68 3.02 21.22
CA GLN A 240 -12.37 1.72 21.81
C GLN A 240 -11.62 0.85 20.78
N PHE A 241 -10.60 0.12 21.23
CA PHE A 241 -9.84 -0.83 20.42
C PHE A 241 -10.01 -2.24 20.96
N ARG A 242 -10.48 -3.14 20.12
CA ARG A 242 -10.60 -4.60 20.35
C ARG A 242 -9.62 -5.31 19.42
N LEU A 243 -8.34 -5.27 19.81
CA LEU A 243 -7.25 -5.91 19.06
C LEU A 243 -7.13 -7.38 19.48
N GLY A 244 -6.67 -8.25 18.57
CA GLY A 244 -6.71 -9.71 18.75
C GLY A 244 -8.08 -10.31 18.48
N CYS A 245 -9.03 -9.55 17.94
CA CYS A 245 -10.40 -9.97 17.64
C CYS A 245 -10.57 -10.12 16.12
N GLU A 246 -10.53 -11.34 15.62
CA GLU A 246 -10.68 -11.64 14.19
C GLU A 246 -12.17 -11.73 13.83
N THR A 247 -12.59 -10.96 12.83
CA THR A 247 -13.93 -11.02 12.25
C THR A 247 -14.08 -12.29 11.42
N GLU A 248 -15.07 -13.11 11.72
CA GLU A 248 -15.32 -14.38 11.03
C GLU A 248 -16.54 -14.33 10.12
N ARG A 249 -17.64 -13.73 10.59
CA ARG A 249 -18.91 -13.75 9.86
C ARG A 249 -19.80 -12.56 10.14
N LEU A 250 -20.44 -12.04 9.09
CA LEU A 250 -21.52 -11.06 9.18
C LEU A 250 -22.85 -11.81 9.32
N ILE A 251 -23.70 -11.41 10.26
CA ILE A 251 -25.04 -11.97 10.45
C ILE A 251 -26.05 -10.95 9.94
N GLU A 252 -26.74 -11.33 8.89
CA GLU A 252 -27.67 -10.47 8.17
C GLU A 252 -29.13 -10.74 8.52
N ASP A 253 -29.93 -9.68 8.51
CA ASP A 253 -31.36 -9.72 8.36
C ASP A 253 -31.69 -9.43 6.89
N SER A 254 -31.93 -10.48 6.13
CA SER A 254 -32.16 -10.37 4.66
C SER A 254 -33.46 -9.64 4.32
N GLU A 255 -34.46 -9.60 5.23
CA GLU A 255 -35.72 -8.87 5.01
C GLU A 255 -35.50 -7.36 5.11
N GLN A 256 -34.60 -6.94 5.98
CA GLN A 256 -34.28 -5.53 6.18
C GLN A 256 -33.04 -5.06 5.39
N GLY A 257 -32.29 -5.97 4.76
CA GLY A 257 -31.03 -5.64 4.11
C GLY A 257 -30.01 -5.01 5.08
N LYS A 258 -29.90 -5.56 6.31
CA LYS A 258 -29.03 -5.03 7.36
C LYS A 258 -28.19 -6.14 7.97
N ILE A 259 -26.97 -5.77 8.36
CA ILE A 259 -26.18 -6.59 9.29
C ILE A 259 -26.65 -6.31 10.70
N THR A 260 -27.11 -7.33 11.41
CA THR A 260 -27.56 -7.23 12.79
C THR A 260 -26.39 -7.23 13.77
N HIS A 261 -25.41 -8.10 13.53
CA HIS A 261 -24.18 -8.20 14.31
C HIS A 261 -23.09 -8.93 13.53
N VAL A 262 -21.89 -8.87 14.05
CA VAL A 262 -20.73 -9.57 13.50
C VAL A 262 -20.24 -10.59 14.53
N LEU A 263 -19.86 -11.78 14.09
CA LEU A 263 -19.24 -12.80 14.94
C LEU A 263 -17.73 -12.78 14.76
N SER A 264 -17.00 -12.78 15.86
CA SER A 264 -15.57 -13.03 15.86
C SER A 264 -15.26 -14.53 15.81
N SER A 265 -14.03 -14.89 15.43
CA SER A 265 -13.53 -16.28 15.47
C SER A 265 -13.53 -16.90 16.87
N GLN A 266 -13.66 -16.07 17.91
CA GLN A 266 -13.75 -16.50 19.32
C GLN A 266 -15.21 -16.58 19.80
N GLY A 267 -16.19 -16.33 18.92
CA GLY A 267 -17.61 -16.35 19.25
C GLY A 267 -18.11 -15.07 19.93
N GLU A 268 -17.32 -14.01 19.98
CA GLU A 268 -17.77 -12.71 20.49
C GLU A 268 -18.79 -12.09 19.51
N VAL A 269 -19.90 -11.59 20.05
CA VAL A 269 -20.93 -10.88 19.29
C VAL A 269 -20.59 -9.38 19.28
N ILE A 270 -20.41 -8.83 18.10
CA ILE A 270 -20.11 -7.40 17.87
C ILE A 270 -21.37 -6.72 17.37
N GLU A 271 -21.99 -5.91 18.24
CA GLU A 271 -23.19 -5.13 17.92
C GLU A 271 -22.84 -3.67 17.64
N ALA A 272 -23.41 -3.12 16.58
CA ALA A 272 -23.30 -1.71 16.23
C ALA A 272 -24.47 -1.27 15.33
N ASP A 273 -24.71 0.03 15.26
CA ASP A 273 -25.73 0.58 14.35
C ASP A 273 -25.25 0.51 12.89
N TYR A 274 -23.95 0.74 12.67
CA TYR A 274 -23.30 0.72 11.35
C TYR A 274 -21.93 0.06 11.41
N PHE A 275 -21.53 -0.50 10.27
CA PHE A 275 -20.27 -1.22 10.11
C PHE A 275 -19.44 -0.60 8.97
N ILE A 276 -18.15 -0.35 9.22
CA ILE A 276 -17.18 0.02 8.18
C ILE A 276 -16.19 -1.13 8.04
N LEU A 277 -16.17 -1.79 6.88
CA LEU A 277 -15.21 -2.85 6.57
C LEU A 277 -13.95 -2.23 5.97
N ALA A 278 -12.91 -2.11 6.78
CA ALA A 278 -11.59 -1.61 6.39
C ALA A 278 -10.56 -2.76 6.32
N LEU A 279 -11.00 -3.89 5.80
CA LEU A 279 -10.27 -5.16 5.69
C LEU A 279 -9.67 -5.32 4.28
N PRO A 280 -8.67 -6.21 4.10
CA PRO A 280 -8.21 -6.57 2.75
C PRO A 280 -9.35 -7.11 1.88
N ILE A 281 -9.29 -6.83 0.56
CA ILE A 281 -10.38 -7.19 -0.38
C ILE A 281 -10.80 -8.67 -0.30
N HIS A 282 -9.85 -9.59 -0.17
CA HIS A 282 -10.14 -11.03 -0.08
C HIS A 282 -10.88 -11.40 1.21
N VAL A 283 -10.57 -10.73 2.32
CA VAL A 283 -11.30 -10.92 3.59
C VAL A 283 -12.69 -10.30 3.49
N THR A 284 -12.78 -9.08 2.95
CA THR A 284 -14.08 -8.43 2.70
C THR A 284 -14.97 -9.30 1.82
N GLN A 285 -14.41 -9.86 0.73
CA GLN A 285 -15.15 -10.77 -0.16
C GLN A 285 -15.65 -12.04 0.56
N SER A 286 -14.83 -12.61 1.45
CA SER A 286 -15.24 -13.81 2.21
C SER A 286 -16.32 -13.52 3.24
N LEU A 287 -16.39 -12.29 3.77
CA LEU A 287 -17.42 -11.88 4.75
C LEU A 287 -18.75 -11.51 4.09
N LEU A 288 -18.70 -10.95 2.87
CA LEU A 288 -19.91 -10.61 2.12
C LEU A 288 -20.52 -11.90 1.56
N SER A 289 -21.84 -11.99 1.56
CA SER A 289 -22.51 -13.17 0.99
C SER A 289 -22.17 -13.27 -0.52
N ALA A 290 -22.04 -14.50 -1.03
CA ALA A 290 -21.73 -14.75 -2.43
C ALA A 290 -22.75 -14.15 -3.43
N THR A 291 -23.93 -13.79 -2.94
CA THR A 291 -25.01 -13.17 -3.73
C THR A 291 -24.93 -11.65 -3.76
N ALA A 292 -24.23 -11.03 -2.80
CA ALA A 292 -24.20 -9.57 -2.68
C ALA A 292 -23.26 -8.91 -3.68
N VAL A 293 -21.99 -9.32 -3.72
CA VAL A 293 -20.99 -8.74 -4.64
C VAL A 293 -19.85 -9.75 -4.87
N GLN A 294 -19.44 -9.93 -6.12
CA GLN A 294 -18.20 -10.63 -6.44
C GLN A 294 -17.17 -9.65 -6.99
N PHE A 295 -16.00 -9.63 -6.36
CA PHE A 295 -14.89 -8.79 -6.78
C PHE A 295 -13.89 -9.60 -7.61
N SER A 296 -13.48 -9.07 -8.75
CA SER A 296 -12.34 -9.59 -9.50
C SER A 296 -11.09 -8.82 -9.10
N TYR A 297 -10.10 -9.51 -8.55
CA TYR A 297 -8.86 -8.91 -8.07
C TYR A 297 -7.68 -9.86 -8.21
N ARG A 298 -6.47 -9.30 -8.18
CA ARG A 298 -5.22 -10.03 -8.23
C ARG A 298 -4.37 -9.75 -7.02
N TYR A 299 -3.60 -10.74 -6.62
CA TYR A 299 -2.62 -10.60 -5.56
C TYR A 299 -1.27 -10.19 -6.12
N VAL A 300 -0.66 -9.21 -5.47
CA VAL A 300 0.74 -8.85 -5.64
C VAL A 300 1.41 -9.05 -4.30
N LEU A 301 2.32 -10.00 -4.21
CA LEU A 301 3.13 -10.19 -3.03
C LEU A 301 4.31 -9.24 -3.09
N SER A 302 4.31 -8.25 -2.21
CA SER A 302 5.38 -7.27 -2.06
C SER A 302 5.83 -7.25 -0.61
N HIS A 303 7.15 -7.23 -0.39
CA HIS A 303 7.68 -7.25 0.97
C HIS A 303 9.00 -6.51 1.10
N GLY A 304 9.27 -6.02 2.32
CA GLY A 304 10.47 -5.28 2.65
C GLY A 304 11.55 -6.14 3.28
N PHE A 305 12.78 -5.78 2.97
CA PHE A 305 14.01 -6.39 3.48
C PHE A 305 14.96 -5.27 3.91
N GLN A 306 15.58 -5.40 5.08
CA GLN A 306 16.43 -4.37 5.66
C GLN A 306 17.86 -4.88 5.83
N PHE A 307 18.81 -4.08 5.36
CA PHE A 307 20.23 -4.28 5.54
C PHE A 307 20.79 -3.17 6.42
N HIS A 308 21.40 -3.52 7.53
CA HIS A 308 21.90 -2.55 8.50
C HIS A 308 23.41 -2.43 8.46
N PHE A 309 23.90 -1.21 8.69
CA PHE A 309 25.32 -0.88 8.64
C PHE A 309 25.70 0.05 9.80
N ALA A 310 26.78 -0.28 10.52
CA ALA A 310 27.37 0.60 11.53
C ALA A 310 28.13 1.78 10.90
N THR A 311 28.71 1.55 9.72
CA THR A 311 29.35 2.59 8.89
C THR A 311 28.84 2.44 7.47
N LEU A 312 28.55 3.58 6.82
CA LEU A 312 28.02 3.57 5.47
C LEU A 312 29.10 3.13 4.47
N PRO A 313 28.92 1.99 3.77
CA PRO A 313 29.84 1.56 2.73
C PRO A 313 29.89 2.57 1.57
N ASP A 314 31.05 2.67 0.90
CA ASP A 314 31.24 3.64 -0.20
C ASP A 314 30.22 3.46 -1.32
N ILE A 315 29.88 2.23 -1.66
CA ILE A 315 28.88 1.91 -2.69
C ILE A 315 27.47 2.48 -2.39
N LEU A 316 27.19 2.79 -1.13
CA LEU A 316 25.91 3.35 -0.69
C LEU A 316 25.91 4.88 -0.54
N ARG A 317 27.06 5.55 -0.56
CA ARG A 317 27.16 6.99 -0.26
C ARG A 317 26.30 7.88 -1.16
N ASP A 318 26.20 7.53 -2.44
CA ASP A 318 25.42 8.29 -3.42
C ASP A 318 24.01 7.71 -3.67
N LYS A 319 23.66 6.67 -2.93
CA LYS A 319 22.32 6.05 -3.04
C LYS A 319 21.34 6.82 -2.14
N THR A 320 20.13 6.99 -2.64
CA THR A 320 19.03 7.63 -1.89
C THR A 320 17.78 6.76 -1.99
N VAL A 321 16.96 7.03 -3.00
CA VAL A 321 15.78 6.25 -3.36
C VAL A 321 15.98 5.78 -4.78
N GLY A 322 15.81 4.50 -5.05
CA GLY A 322 16.04 3.95 -6.37
C GLY A 322 15.12 2.80 -6.73
N ILE A 323 14.93 2.66 -8.05
CA ILE A 323 14.27 1.52 -8.66
C ILE A 323 15.32 0.78 -9.47
N VAL A 324 15.43 -0.54 -9.28
CA VAL A 324 16.36 -1.39 -10.02
C VAL A 324 15.66 -1.88 -11.28
N ILE A 325 16.03 -1.28 -12.42
CA ILE A 325 15.33 -1.46 -13.70
C ILE A 325 15.48 -2.88 -14.26
N ASP A 326 16.63 -3.50 -14.05
CA ASP A 326 16.96 -4.84 -14.53
C ASP A 326 16.77 -5.94 -13.46
N SER A 327 16.10 -5.61 -12.35
CA SER A 327 15.79 -6.59 -11.29
C SER A 327 14.61 -7.47 -11.70
N PRO A 328 14.77 -8.80 -11.78
CA PRO A 328 13.64 -9.69 -12.00
C PRO A 328 12.63 -9.69 -10.83
N TRP A 329 13.07 -9.43 -9.61
CA TRP A 329 12.18 -9.35 -8.44
C TRP A 329 11.53 -7.98 -8.24
N GLY A 330 11.73 -7.04 -9.18
CA GLY A 330 11.14 -5.69 -9.11
C GLY A 330 11.61 -4.93 -7.88
N LEU A 331 12.94 -4.89 -7.65
CA LEU A 331 13.50 -4.26 -6.46
C LEU A 331 13.44 -2.74 -6.54
N SER A 332 13.06 -2.15 -5.43
CA SER A 332 13.27 -0.73 -5.13
C SER A 332 13.94 -0.59 -3.77
N TYR A 333 14.70 0.49 -3.58
CA TYR A 333 15.42 0.69 -2.33
C TYR A 333 15.33 2.13 -1.84
N HIS A 334 15.48 2.26 -0.53
CA HIS A 334 15.61 3.54 0.16
C HIS A 334 16.74 3.44 1.20
N LEU A 335 17.74 4.29 1.07
CA LEU A 335 18.75 4.47 2.11
C LEU A 335 18.22 5.50 3.12
N THR A 336 17.95 5.06 4.33
CA THR A 336 17.49 5.94 5.40
C THR A 336 18.62 6.83 5.92
N GLN A 337 18.26 7.93 6.57
CA GLN A 337 19.19 8.67 7.41
C GLN A 337 19.59 7.80 8.61
N PRO A 338 20.75 8.07 9.26
CA PRO A 338 21.11 7.31 10.44
C PRO A 338 19.98 7.29 11.47
N GLU A 339 19.67 6.10 11.95
CA GLU A 339 18.73 5.91 13.04
C GLU A 339 19.29 6.51 14.35
N PRO A 340 18.45 6.73 15.38
CA PRO A 340 18.93 7.24 16.68
C PRO A 340 20.04 6.40 17.32
N ASN A 341 20.12 5.10 16.98
CA ASN A 341 21.20 4.18 17.40
C ASN A 341 22.48 4.32 16.55
N GLY A 342 22.52 5.26 15.59
CA GLY A 342 23.66 5.51 14.71
C GLY A 342 23.78 4.56 13.52
N LEU A 343 22.86 3.62 13.33
CA LEU A 343 22.89 2.67 12.22
C LEU A 343 22.27 3.27 10.97
N TYR A 344 22.85 2.93 9.82
CA TYR A 344 22.24 3.15 8.51
C TYR A 344 21.40 1.93 8.12
N CYS A 345 20.27 2.15 7.46
CA CYS A 345 19.42 1.09 6.95
C CYS A 345 19.21 1.27 5.44
N LEU A 346 19.59 0.25 4.66
CA LEU A 346 19.12 0.11 3.28
C LEU A 346 17.86 -0.74 3.32
N SER A 347 16.71 -0.07 3.20
CA SER A 347 15.41 -0.72 3.09
C SER A 347 15.13 -1.05 1.64
N VAL A 348 14.95 -2.32 1.32
CA VAL A 348 14.67 -2.82 -0.02
C VAL A 348 13.27 -3.39 -0.05
N THR A 349 12.51 -3.06 -1.07
CA THR A 349 11.21 -3.68 -1.34
C THR A 349 11.31 -4.53 -2.60
N ALA A 350 10.96 -5.81 -2.50
CA ALA A 350 10.72 -6.68 -3.63
C ALA A 350 9.21 -6.72 -3.93
N THR A 351 8.83 -6.61 -5.20
CA THR A 351 7.43 -6.56 -5.62
C THR A 351 6.96 -7.78 -6.40
N ASP A 352 7.87 -8.69 -6.74
CA ASP A 352 7.57 -10.01 -7.30
C ASP A 352 8.23 -11.09 -6.44
N LEU A 353 7.45 -11.67 -5.52
CA LEU A 353 7.97 -12.69 -4.62
C LEU A 353 7.80 -14.12 -5.14
N ASN A 354 6.88 -14.37 -6.06
CA ASN A 354 6.42 -15.73 -6.39
C ASN A 354 6.46 -16.11 -7.87
N ILE A 355 6.79 -15.21 -8.78
CA ILE A 355 6.73 -15.48 -10.22
C ILE A 355 8.13 -15.48 -10.85
N ALA A 356 8.83 -14.35 -10.80
CA ALA A 356 10.08 -14.18 -11.52
C ALA A 356 11.24 -14.90 -10.84
N ALA A 357 12.03 -15.61 -11.62
CA ALA A 357 13.25 -16.24 -11.16
C ALA A 357 14.36 -15.22 -10.93
N GLY A 358 15.09 -15.35 -9.81
CA GLY A 358 16.24 -14.53 -9.49
C GLY A 358 17.44 -14.76 -10.43
N THR A 359 18.43 -13.91 -10.29
CA THR A 359 19.61 -13.85 -11.18
C THR A 359 20.64 -14.94 -10.88
N ILE A 360 20.87 -15.25 -9.58
CA ILE A 360 21.88 -16.22 -9.15
C ILE A 360 21.29 -17.62 -9.03
N PHE A 361 20.20 -17.72 -8.24
CA PHE A 361 19.64 -19.03 -7.87
C PHE A 361 18.58 -19.52 -8.85
N ASN A 362 18.19 -18.71 -9.83
CA ASN A 362 17.16 -19.05 -10.83
C ASN A 362 15.86 -19.59 -10.20
N LYS A 363 15.43 -18.98 -9.11
CA LYS A 363 14.21 -19.32 -8.35
C LYS A 363 13.41 -18.06 -8.03
N PRO A 364 12.07 -18.16 -7.92
CA PRO A 364 11.27 -17.11 -7.28
C PRO A 364 11.72 -16.86 -5.84
N LEU A 365 11.54 -15.66 -5.33
CA LEU A 365 11.99 -15.28 -3.99
C LEU A 365 11.47 -16.24 -2.92
N LEU A 366 10.17 -16.57 -2.93
CA LEU A 366 9.58 -17.49 -1.94
C LEU A 366 10.07 -18.93 -2.04
N ALA A 367 10.83 -19.30 -3.10
CA ALA A 367 11.50 -20.61 -3.24
C ALA A 367 12.97 -20.56 -2.78
N CYS A 368 13.43 -19.44 -2.22
CA CYS A 368 14.79 -19.26 -1.72
C CYS A 368 14.83 -19.35 -0.19
N THR A 369 16.00 -19.77 0.36
CA THR A 369 16.27 -19.64 1.80
C THR A 369 16.54 -18.17 2.15
N PRO A 370 16.47 -17.76 3.44
CA PRO A 370 16.83 -16.41 3.85
C PRO A 370 18.20 -15.94 3.34
N GLN A 371 19.21 -16.79 3.41
CA GLN A 371 20.56 -16.51 2.94
C GLN A 371 20.63 -16.33 1.42
N GLN A 372 19.85 -17.13 0.68
CA GLN A 372 19.74 -16.97 -0.77
C GLN A 372 19.07 -15.66 -1.15
N ILE A 373 18.02 -15.25 -0.42
CA ILE A 373 17.35 -13.95 -0.62
C ILE A 373 18.32 -12.81 -0.38
N GLU A 374 19.05 -12.84 0.72
CA GLU A 374 20.06 -11.83 1.07
C GLU A 374 21.09 -11.64 -0.05
N GLN A 375 21.68 -12.73 -0.54
CA GLN A 375 22.66 -12.70 -1.63
C GLN A 375 22.06 -12.23 -2.95
N GLU A 376 20.88 -12.73 -3.28
CA GLU A 376 20.17 -12.40 -4.52
C GLU A 376 19.83 -10.91 -4.59
N ILE A 377 19.25 -10.34 -3.51
CA ILE A 377 18.90 -8.92 -3.44
C ILE A 377 20.14 -8.05 -3.66
N VAL A 378 21.21 -8.32 -2.93
CA VAL A 378 22.45 -7.53 -3.04
C VAL A 378 23.04 -7.65 -4.45
N THR A 379 23.03 -8.83 -5.04
CA THR A 379 23.54 -9.03 -6.41
C THR A 379 22.65 -8.35 -7.46
N GLN A 380 21.34 -8.39 -7.31
CA GLN A 380 20.44 -7.69 -8.24
C GLN A 380 20.60 -6.17 -8.16
N ILE A 381 20.96 -5.60 -6.98
CA ILE A 381 21.16 -4.16 -6.84
C ILE A 381 22.57 -3.74 -7.27
N PHE A 382 23.62 -4.49 -6.90
CA PHE A 382 25.01 -4.05 -7.02
C PHE A 382 25.86 -4.90 -7.98
N GLY A 383 25.28 -5.89 -8.64
CA GLY A 383 25.99 -6.79 -9.54
C GLY A 383 26.93 -7.81 -8.86
N ASN A 384 27.12 -7.72 -7.55
CA ASN A 384 27.97 -8.58 -6.75
C ASN A 384 27.56 -8.59 -5.26
N SER A 385 28.19 -9.46 -4.47
CA SER A 385 27.90 -9.60 -3.02
C SER A 385 28.85 -8.83 -2.10
N ALA A 386 29.69 -7.93 -2.60
CA ALA A 386 30.73 -7.25 -1.80
C ALA A 386 30.13 -6.46 -0.62
N LEU A 387 28.89 -5.99 -0.72
CA LEU A 387 28.21 -5.31 0.37
C LEU A 387 28.11 -6.17 1.63
N LEU A 388 27.89 -7.46 1.51
CA LEU A 388 27.74 -8.40 2.63
C LEU A 388 29.04 -8.66 3.39
N THR A 389 30.18 -8.38 2.77
CA THR A 389 31.51 -8.52 3.38
C THR A 389 32.10 -7.18 3.84
N SER A 390 31.36 -6.10 3.74
CA SER A 390 31.81 -4.77 4.18
C SER A 390 31.96 -4.72 5.70
N SER A 391 32.99 -4.02 6.20
CA SER A 391 33.32 -3.93 7.63
C SER A 391 32.21 -3.33 8.49
N GLY A 392 31.30 -2.58 7.88
CA GLY A 392 30.16 -1.96 8.56
C GLY A 392 28.89 -2.79 8.58
N TYR A 393 28.83 -3.90 7.85
CA TYR A 393 27.61 -4.72 7.72
C TYR A 393 27.21 -5.36 9.06
N GLN A 394 25.94 -5.21 9.45
CA GLN A 394 25.38 -5.63 10.74
C GLN A 394 24.27 -6.67 10.61
N GLY A 395 23.89 -7.04 9.39
CA GLY A 395 22.94 -8.11 9.14
C GLY A 395 21.75 -7.73 8.28
N PHE A 396 21.06 -8.78 7.86
CA PHE A 396 19.86 -8.79 7.04
C PHE A 396 18.65 -9.16 7.88
N HIS A 397 17.54 -8.50 7.62
CA HIS A 397 16.26 -8.76 8.28
C HIS A 397 15.11 -8.72 7.29
N VAL A 398 14.17 -9.61 7.51
CA VAL A 398 12.91 -9.64 6.76
C VAL A 398 11.89 -8.78 7.50
N GLY A 399 11.16 -7.96 6.79
CA GLY A 399 10.10 -7.13 7.36
C GLY A 399 8.97 -7.98 7.99
N PRO A 400 8.17 -7.39 8.88
CA PRO A 400 7.09 -8.11 9.56
C PRO A 400 6.03 -8.60 8.58
N GLY A 401 5.43 -9.75 8.85
CA GLY A 401 4.37 -10.34 8.02
C GLY A 401 4.85 -11.27 6.92
N LEU A 402 6.17 -11.51 6.78
CA LEU A 402 6.75 -12.58 5.99
C LEU A 402 7.64 -13.43 6.89
N TYR A 403 7.29 -14.69 7.04
CA TYR A 403 7.91 -15.60 8.01
C TYR A 403 8.52 -16.80 7.32
N TRP A 404 9.79 -17.08 7.64
CA TRP A 404 10.45 -18.35 7.32
C TRP A 404 10.24 -19.31 8.47
N LYS A 405 9.56 -20.41 8.22
CA LYS A 405 9.23 -21.37 9.27
C LYS A 405 9.21 -22.81 8.75
N GLU A 406 9.32 -23.75 9.68
CA GLU A 406 9.12 -25.16 9.39
C GLU A 406 7.72 -25.38 8.82
N LYS A 407 7.64 -26.20 7.77
CA LYS A 407 6.38 -26.46 7.08
C LYS A 407 5.58 -27.51 7.82
N HIS A 408 4.40 -27.10 8.29
CA HIS A 408 3.43 -28.02 8.90
C HIS A 408 2.31 -28.38 7.92
N ALA A 409 1.71 -29.58 8.10
CA ALA A 409 0.67 -30.10 7.21
C ALA A 409 -0.59 -29.24 7.12
N ASP A 410 -0.88 -28.46 8.17
CA ASP A 410 -2.13 -27.71 8.34
C ASP A 410 -2.08 -26.28 7.75
N GLU A 411 -0.97 -25.87 7.15
CA GLU A 411 -0.80 -24.50 6.67
C GLU A 411 -1.61 -24.14 5.42
N ALA A 412 -2.21 -25.13 4.76
CA ALA A 412 -2.97 -24.94 3.51
C ALA A 412 -4.36 -24.27 3.71
N THR A 413 -4.84 -24.06 4.94
CA THR A 413 -6.22 -23.65 5.23
C THR A 413 -6.41 -22.25 5.78
N SER A 414 -5.34 -21.49 6.00
CA SER A 414 -5.44 -20.10 6.48
C SER A 414 -5.50 -19.11 5.31
N ASN A 415 -6.13 -17.95 5.51
CA ASN A 415 -6.12 -16.79 4.59
C ASN A 415 -4.71 -16.18 4.40
N ARG A 416 -3.69 -17.02 4.33
CA ARG A 416 -2.26 -16.68 4.23
C ARG A 416 -1.70 -17.24 2.94
N PHE A 417 -0.75 -16.51 2.38
CA PHE A 417 0.04 -17.01 1.26
C PHE A 417 1.15 -17.89 1.77
N VAL A 418 1.17 -19.14 1.31
CA VAL A 418 2.21 -20.11 1.62
C VAL A 418 3.05 -20.36 0.39
N GLY A 419 4.34 -20.11 0.49
CA GLY A 419 5.31 -20.37 -0.56
C GLY A 419 5.56 -21.87 -0.77
N PRO A 420 6.33 -22.23 -1.80
CA PRO A 420 6.73 -23.60 -2.04
C PRO A 420 7.58 -24.17 -0.89
N THR A 421 7.65 -25.49 -0.80
CA THR A 421 8.55 -26.15 0.15
C THR A 421 10.01 -25.93 -0.25
N VAL A 422 10.80 -25.47 0.69
CA VAL A 422 12.24 -25.24 0.54
C VAL A 422 12.96 -26.08 1.61
N ILE A 423 14.00 -26.81 1.20
CA ILE A 423 14.83 -27.54 2.17
C ILE A 423 15.87 -26.57 2.72
N GLY A 424 15.83 -26.35 4.04
CA GLY A 424 16.83 -25.55 4.75
C GLY A 424 18.19 -26.25 4.86
N GLU A 425 19.19 -25.53 5.35
CA GLU A 425 20.56 -26.06 5.48
C GLU A 425 20.66 -27.27 6.42
N ASN A 426 19.75 -27.35 7.39
CA ASN A 426 19.62 -28.47 8.32
C ASN A 426 18.85 -29.69 7.75
N GLY A 427 18.47 -29.66 6.48
CA GLY A 427 17.65 -30.70 5.82
C GLY A 427 16.16 -30.69 6.19
N VAL A 428 15.71 -29.75 7.01
CA VAL A 428 14.31 -29.60 7.42
C VAL A 428 13.52 -28.85 6.34
N ALA A 429 12.30 -29.29 6.08
CA ALA A 429 11.40 -28.64 5.15
C ALA A 429 10.85 -27.33 5.76
N HIS A 430 11.03 -26.22 5.07
CA HIS A 430 10.52 -24.92 5.43
C HIS A 430 9.66 -24.32 4.32
N CYS A 431 8.92 -23.31 4.65
CA CYS A 431 8.23 -22.45 3.67
C CYS A 431 8.19 -21.00 4.17
N TRP A 432 7.99 -20.08 3.23
CA TRP A 432 7.62 -18.72 3.54
C TRP A 432 6.11 -18.60 3.70
N VAL A 433 5.67 -17.87 4.72
CA VAL A 433 4.27 -17.53 4.94
C VAL A 433 4.13 -16.03 4.99
N ALA A 434 3.30 -15.49 4.09
CA ALA A 434 3.02 -14.06 4.04
C ALA A 434 1.60 -13.77 4.57
N ASP A 435 1.52 -12.95 5.59
CA ASP A 435 0.25 -12.48 6.20
C ASP A 435 -0.37 -11.32 5.41
N HIS A 436 0.40 -10.65 4.57
CA HIS A 436 -0.03 -9.47 3.83
C HIS A 436 0.23 -9.62 2.34
N ALA A 437 -0.78 -9.29 1.54
CA ALA A 437 -0.66 -9.11 0.11
C ALA A 437 -1.21 -7.75 -0.30
N LEU A 438 -0.62 -7.16 -1.31
CA LEU A 438 -1.26 -6.08 -2.04
C LEU A 438 -2.30 -6.72 -2.97
N THR A 439 -3.50 -6.17 -2.99
CA THR A 439 -4.56 -6.68 -3.84
C THR A 439 -5.05 -5.56 -4.76
N HIS A 440 -5.03 -5.85 -6.05
CA HIS A 440 -5.47 -4.91 -7.08
C HIS A 440 -6.79 -5.39 -7.67
N PRO A 441 -7.81 -4.55 -7.74
CA PRO A 441 -8.99 -4.85 -8.54
C PRO A 441 -8.59 -4.89 -10.01
N ASP A 442 -9.16 -5.83 -10.76
CA ASP A 442 -9.02 -5.84 -12.21
C ASP A 442 -9.69 -4.60 -12.84
N ALA A 443 -9.21 -4.15 -13.99
CA ALA A 443 -9.69 -2.94 -14.65
C ALA A 443 -11.22 -2.91 -14.89
N ASN A 444 -11.82 -4.08 -15.05
CA ASN A 444 -13.27 -4.20 -15.27
C ASN A 444 -14.08 -4.31 -13.97
N CYS A 445 -13.42 -4.35 -12.81
CA CYS A 445 -14.08 -4.49 -11.52
C CYS A 445 -14.22 -3.13 -10.85
N GLN A 446 -15.45 -2.70 -10.64
CA GLN A 446 -15.75 -1.52 -9.84
C GLN A 446 -16.22 -1.97 -8.46
N ILE A 447 -15.53 -1.52 -7.43
CA ILE A 447 -15.84 -1.85 -6.05
C ILE A 447 -16.30 -0.57 -5.36
N PRO A 448 -17.61 -0.41 -5.13
CA PRO A 448 -18.18 0.80 -4.52
C PRO A 448 -17.90 0.85 -3.03
N ILE A 449 -18.09 2.02 -2.43
CA ILE A 449 -18.06 2.24 -0.99
C ILE A 449 -19.32 1.70 -0.33
N GLU A 450 -20.47 1.85 -0.98
CA GLU A 450 -21.76 1.35 -0.51
C GLU A 450 -22.12 0.08 -1.27
N ILE A 451 -22.65 -0.90 -0.57
CA ILE A 451 -23.14 -2.16 -1.14
C ILE A 451 -24.65 -2.14 -1.10
N ASP A 452 -25.29 -2.19 -2.26
CA ASP A 452 -26.75 -2.05 -2.41
C ASP A 452 -27.55 -3.03 -1.53
N SER A 453 -26.99 -4.21 -1.26
CA SER A 453 -27.64 -5.23 -0.43
C SER A 453 -27.67 -4.90 1.06
N TYR A 454 -26.86 -3.92 1.53
CA TYR A 454 -26.73 -3.62 2.95
C TYR A 454 -26.89 -2.13 3.24
N GLN A 455 -27.88 -1.80 4.08
CA GLN A 455 -28.17 -0.41 4.43
C GLN A 455 -27.19 0.18 5.44
N ASN A 456 -26.49 -0.65 6.21
CA ASN A 456 -25.65 -0.24 7.32
C ASN A 456 -24.18 -0.71 7.21
N VAL A 457 -23.74 -1.09 6.01
CA VAL A 457 -22.35 -1.52 5.73
C VAL A 457 -21.71 -0.62 4.71
N PHE A 458 -20.49 -0.16 5.02
CA PHE A 458 -19.66 0.69 4.16
C PHE A 458 -18.28 0.09 4.03
N LEU A 459 -17.62 0.29 2.88
CA LEU A 459 -16.28 -0.20 2.62
C LEU A 459 -15.27 0.94 2.66
N ALA A 460 -14.08 0.68 3.22
CA ALA A 460 -12.92 1.58 3.15
C ALA A 460 -11.65 0.77 2.86
N GLY A 461 -10.83 1.23 1.91
CA GLY A 461 -9.60 0.51 1.55
C GLY A 461 -8.98 0.96 0.24
N GLU A 462 -7.73 0.54 0.02
CA GLU A 462 -6.98 0.88 -1.19
C GLU A 462 -7.54 0.30 -2.48
N TYR A 463 -8.41 -0.68 -2.42
CA TYR A 463 -8.97 -1.41 -3.56
C TYR A 463 -10.26 -0.80 -4.13
N LEU A 464 -10.86 0.17 -3.45
CA LEU A 464 -12.13 0.75 -3.88
C LEU A 464 -12.00 1.61 -5.14
N THR A 465 -13.07 1.68 -5.93
CA THR A 465 -13.11 2.39 -7.21
C THR A 465 -14.34 3.30 -7.31
N ASP A 466 -14.61 4.07 -6.25
CA ASP A 466 -15.73 4.99 -6.22
C ASP A 466 -15.53 6.16 -7.21
N PRO A 467 -16.56 6.55 -7.99
CA PRO A 467 -16.48 7.66 -8.95
C PRO A 467 -16.08 9.01 -8.32
N ARG A 468 -16.37 9.23 -7.04
CA ARG A 468 -16.02 10.45 -6.29
C ARG A 468 -14.53 10.56 -5.96
N GLN A 469 -13.77 9.44 -6.05
CA GLN A 469 -12.34 9.45 -5.77
C GLN A 469 -11.59 10.35 -6.73
N THR A 470 -10.68 11.16 -6.20
CA THR A 470 -9.77 12.00 -6.95
C THR A 470 -8.46 11.28 -7.27
N TRP A 471 -8.03 10.37 -6.39
CA TRP A 471 -6.79 9.61 -6.54
C TRP A 471 -7.06 8.21 -7.11
N ARG A 472 -6.49 7.94 -8.29
CA ARG A 472 -6.72 6.69 -9.02
C ARG A 472 -5.61 5.67 -8.88
N VAL A 473 -4.43 6.07 -8.39
CA VAL A 473 -3.30 5.15 -8.18
C VAL A 473 -3.66 4.11 -7.11
N PRO A 474 -3.56 2.81 -7.41
CA PRO A 474 -3.94 1.77 -6.46
C PRO A 474 -2.92 1.63 -5.32
N VAL A 475 -3.31 0.93 -4.27
CA VAL A 475 -2.47 0.46 -3.16
C VAL A 475 -1.63 1.57 -2.49
N THR A 476 -2.24 2.74 -2.28
CA THR A 476 -1.59 3.86 -1.62
C THR A 476 -2.31 4.25 -0.33
N MET A 477 -1.56 4.84 0.60
CA MET A 477 -2.13 5.41 1.83
C MET A 477 -3.10 6.56 1.51
N GLU A 478 -2.83 7.34 0.46
CA GLU A 478 -3.73 8.39 -0.02
C GLU A 478 -5.13 7.84 -0.29
N ARG A 479 -5.19 6.76 -1.06
CA ARG A 479 -6.46 6.12 -1.40
C ARG A 479 -7.16 5.52 -0.18
N CYS A 480 -6.39 4.99 0.78
CA CYS A 480 -6.92 4.52 2.05
C CYS A 480 -7.62 5.63 2.83
N VAL A 481 -7.01 6.81 2.93
CA VAL A 481 -7.57 7.96 3.65
C VAL A 481 -8.76 8.55 2.89
N GLU A 482 -8.65 8.72 1.57
CA GLU A 482 -9.74 9.23 0.74
C GLU A 482 -10.99 8.34 0.84
N THR A 483 -10.85 7.03 0.67
CA THR A 483 -11.99 6.11 0.76
C THR A 483 -12.58 6.02 2.15
N ALA A 484 -11.78 6.18 3.20
CA ALA A 484 -12.28 6.28 4.56
C ALA A 484 -13.15 7.53 4.77
N LYS A 485 -12.74 8.70 4.26
CA LYS A 485 -13.54 9.93 4.28
C LYS A 485 -14.85 9.74 3.53
N LEU A 486 -14.80 9.20 2.32
CA LEU A 486 -15.99 8.95 1.51
C LEU A 486 -16.96 7.94 2.16
N ALA A 487 -16.43 6.91 2.84
CA ALA A 487 -17.25 5.95 3.57
C ALA A 487 -18.02 6.62 4.72
N VAL A 488 -17.34 7.49 5.48
CA VAL A 488 -17.98 8.24 6.58
C VAL A 488 -18.98 9.27 6.06
N GLU A 489 -18.71 9.93 4.93
CA GLU A 489 -19.67 10.83 4.27
C GLU A 489 -20.93 10.09 3.80
N SER A 490 -20.77 8.89 3.22
CA SER A 490 -21.89 8.04 2.84
C SER A 490 -22.72 7.61 4.06
N LEU A 491 -22.03 7.19 5.12
CA LEU A 491 -22.65 6.82 6.39
C LEU A 491 -23.44 8.00 6.98
N GLU A 492 -22.89 9.20 7.01
CA GLU A 492 -23.56 10.41 7.51
C GLU A 492 -24.85 10.72 6.74
N LYS A 493 -24.79 10.63 5.40
CA LYS A 493 -25.99 10.79 4.56
C LYS A 493 -27.06 9.74 4.92
N ARG A 494 -26.67 8.49 5.11
CA ARG A 494 -27.60 7.41 5.48
C ARG A 494 -28.25 7.65 6.84
N ILE A 495 -27.47 8.06 7.84
CA ILE A 495 -27.98 8.42 9.18
C ILE A 495 -28.99 9.58 9.07
N THR A 496 -28.69 10.57 8.25
CA THR A 496 -29.56 11.75 8.08
C THR A 496 -30.90 11.36 7.44
N VAL A 497 -30.88 10.53 6.40
CA VAL A 497 -32.09 10.02 5.74
C VAL A 497 -32.94 9.23 6.72
N HIS A 498 -32.38 8.29 7.46
CA HIS A 498 -33.14 7.50 8.43
C HIS A 498 -33.77 8.37 9.54
N ARG A 499 -33.14 9.48 9.94
CA ARG A 499 -33.72 10.41 10.91
C ARG A 499 -34.94 11.19 10.37
N HIS A 500 -35.03 11.37 9.05
CA HIS A 500 -36.13 12.07 8.39
C HIS A 500 -37.27 11.16 7.97
N GLU A 501 -37.00 9.86 7.75
CA GLU A 501 -38.00 8.86 7.35
C GLU A 501 -38.81 8.28 8.51
N GLU A 502 -38.37 8.46 9.76
CA GLU A 502 -39.22 8.11 10.92
C GLU A 502 -40.40 9.07 10.98
N PRO A 503 -41.66 8.56 10.76
CA PRO A 503 -42.82 9.45 10.73
C PRO A 503 -42.97 10.16 12.08
N TYR A 504 -43.12 11.49 11.99
CA TYR A 504 -43.70 12.31 13.09
C TYR A 504 -45.12 11.78 13.31
N TYR A 505 -45.32 10.76 14.12
CA TYR A 505 -46.62 10.56 14.78
C TYR A 505 -46.78 11.66 15.78
N ALA A 506 -47.28 12.82 15.29
CA ALA A 506 -47.90 13.85 16.14
C ALA A 506 -49.11 13.19 16.80
N ASP A 507 -49.09 13.12 18.10
CA ASP A 507 -50.20 12.67 18.93
C ASP A 507 -51.48 13.35 18.43
N ALA A 508 -52.46 12.53 17.99
CA ALA A 508 -53.85 12.91 17.87
C ALA A 508 -54.59 12.56 19.17
#